data_d145b3b3156487693ff73d46c2d369f4
#
_entry.id   d145b3b3156487693ff73d46c2d369f4
#
_cell.length_a   1.000
_cell.length_b   1.000
_cell.length_c   1.000
_cell.angle_alpha   90.00
_cell.angle_beta   90.00
_cell.angle_gamma   90.00
#
_symmetry.space_group_name_H-M   'P 1'
#
loop_
_entity.id
_entity.type
_entity.pdbx_description
1 polymer ?
#
loop_
_entity_poly.entity_id
_entity_poly.type
_entity_poly.pdbx_seq_one_letter_code
_entity_poly.pdbx_strand_id
1 'polypeptide(L)'
;VSPRVXXXXXXXXXXXXXXXXAGFSRHQTGHNSGVIHAGVYYAPGSLKADFCKRGVERTLAFCAQHNIPVENCGKLLVATNEQELERMHALYDRCLQNQIDVEKLDAAQLKLAEPNIRGLGAILVKATSIVNYRLVTEKMAEAFMQLGGDVKIGTEVVGLEETPSSITLTCQQKNQRVSYQAKFLVTCSGLMADRLTKMLGLPTDFQIIPYRGEYYRLAPKHNQVVRHLIYPIPDPELPFLGVHLTRMIDGCVTVGPNAVQGFKREGYGKWNVSLRDVWEMVCFPGFWKVSAKHFKTGMVEMKNSWWKAGYLQLVRKYCPSIELTDLEPYPAGIRAQAVLSDGTLVHDFLFAESPRSLHVCNAPSPAATSAMPIGEYLCDKIAEKSLA
;
A
#
# COMPACT_ATOMS: atom_id res chain seq x y z
N VAL A 1 17.71 -3.34 6.12
CA VAL A 1 18.63 -3.18 4.98
C VAL A 1 19.25 -4.55 4.68
N SER A 2 19.11 -5.04 3.46
CA SER A 2 19.65 -6.36 3.06
C SER A 2 21.20 -6.36 3.17
N PRO A 3 21.83 -7.47 3.55
CA PRO A 3 23.29 -7.61 3.46
C PRO A 3 23.86 -7.27 2.06
N ARG A 4 23.06 -7.36 1.03
CA ARG A 4 23.45 -7.00 -0.36
C ARG A 4 23.54 -5.49 -0.54
N VAL A 5 22.81 -4.68 0.19
CA VAL A 5 23.01 -3.23 0.24
C VAL A 5 24.37 -2.92 0.87
N UNK A 6 24.70 -3.59 1.66
CA UNK A 6 25.98 -3.55 2.25
C UNK A 6 27.05 -3.86 1.23
N UNK A 7 26.75 -4.60 0.40
CA UNK A 7 27.64 -4.88 -0.69
C UNK A 7 27.68 -3.73 -1.68
N UNK A 8 26.76 -3.15 -1.82
CA UNK A 8 26.70 -1.99 -2.61
C UNK A 8 27.27 -0.78 -1.91
N UNK A 9 27.23 -0.76 -0.82
CA UNK A 9 27.87 0.22 -0.03
C UNK A 9 29.38 0.05 0.03
N UNK A 10 29.68 -0.90 -0.18
CA UNK A 10 31.07 -1.23 -0.31
C UNK A 10 31.68 -0.65 -1.56
N UNK A 11 30.95 -0.33 -2.33
CA UNK A 11 31.42 0.29 -3.53
C UNK A 11 31.31 1.81 -3.45
N UNK A 12 31.41 2.29 -2.47
CA UNK A 12 31.42 3.66 -2.27
C UNK A 12 30.39 4.44 -3.03
N UNK A 13 29.48 3.90 -3.17
CA UNK A 13 28.41 4.52 -3.83
C UNK A 13 27.67 5.32 -2.81
N UNK A 14 27.59 6.38 -2.98
CA UNK A 14 26.81 7.25 -2.21
C UNK A 14 25.43 7.14 -2.64
N UNK A 15 24.73 6.73 -1.91
CA UNK A 15 23.36 6.61 -2.19
C UNK A 15 22.68 7.78 -1.53
N UNK A 16 22.02 8.47 -2.24
CA UNK A 16 21.26 9.59 -1.82
C UNK A 16 19.81 9.27 -1.93
N UNK A 17 19.06 9.42 -0.93
CA UNK A 17 17.67 9.31 -0.94
C UNK A 17 17.09 10.67 -0.84
N UNK A 18 16.34 10.98 -1.79
CA UNK A 18 15.66 12.21 -1.76
C UNK A 18 14.21 11.97 -1.39
N UNK A 19 13.69 12.50 -0.41
CA UNK A 19 12.34 12.46 -0.04
C UNK A 19 11.76 13.81 -0.21
N UNK A 20 10.76 13.92 -0.85
CA UNK A 20 10.11 15.12 -1.13
C UNK A 20 9.44 15.78 0.01
N UNK A 21 9.21 14.98 0.98
CA UNK A 21 8.53 15.41 2.16
C UNK A 21 9.51 16.01 3.15
N ALA A 22 8.99 16.72 4.18
CA ALA A 22 9.84 17.29 5.25
C ALA A 22 10.25 16.22 6.29
N GLY A 23 9.92 15.00 6.09
CA GLY A 23 10.32 13.86 6.91
C GLY A 23 9.75 12.56 6.34
N PHE A 24 10.10 11.44 6.98
CA PHE A 24 9.68 10.12 6.53
C PHE A 24 8.19 9.90 6.79
N SER A 25 7.60 8.99 6.01
CA SER A 25 6.23 8.46 6.18
C SER A 25 5.14 9.55 6.16
N ARG A 26 5.34 10.61 5.41
CA ARG A 26 4.37 11.71 5.31
C ARG A 26 3.22 11.40 4.33
N HIS A 27 3.38 10.34 3.52
CA HIS A 27 2.40 9.93 2.51
C HIS A 27 1.88 8.52 2.80
N GLN A 28 1.80 7.65 1.81
CA GLN A 28 1.17 6.32 1.90
C GLN A 28 1.67 5.49 3.09
N THR A 29 2.96 5.55 3.41
CA THR A 29 3.54 4.76 4.51
C THR A 29 3.00 5.18 5.88
N GLY A 30 2.67 6.47 6.06
CA GLY A 30 2.09 6.97 7.30
C GLY A 30 0.55 7.02 7.29
N HIS A 31 -0.09 6.61 6.19
CA HIS A 31 -1.54 6.67 5.99
C HIS A 31 -2.07 5.32 5.51
N ASN A 32 -1.82 4.27 6.27
CA ASN A 32 -2.26 2.90 5.95
C ASN A 32 -2.75 2.19 7.23
N SER A 33 -3.18 0.96 7.08
CA SER A 33 -3.78 0.19 8.19
C SER A 33 -2.76 -0.47 9.13
N GLY A 34 -1.45 -0.31 8.90
CA GLY A 34 -0.42 -0.87 9.75
C GLY A 34 -0.32 -2.40 9.72
N VAL A 35 -0.87 -3.06 8.72
CA VAL A 35 -0.97 -4.53 8.69
C VAL A 35 0.22 -5.15 7.96
N ILE A 36 0.86 -6.13 8.60
CA ILE A 36 1.81 -7.04 7.95
C ILE A 36 0.96 -8.17 7.36
N HIS A 37 0.74 -8.12 6.03
CA HIS A 37 -0.21 -8.99 5.32
C HIS A 37 0.41 -10.35 4.98
N ALA A 38 -0.36 -11.42 5.14
CA ALA A 38 0.07 -12.79 4.82
C ALA A 38 -0.12 -13.17 3.34
N GLY A 39 -0.74 -12.32 2.52
CA GLY A 39 -0.82 -12.55 1.06
C GLY A 39 -1.95 -13.42 0.57
N VAL A 40 -3.05 -13.51 1.29
CA VAL A 40 -4.16 -14.47 1.03
C VAL A 40 -4.89 -14.25 -0.30
N TYR A 41 -4.86 -13.03 -0.83
CA TYR A 41 -5.65 -12.68 -2.02
C TYR A 41 -4.90 -12.85 -3.34
N TYR A 42 -3.59 -13.17 -3.31
CA TYR A 42 -2.74 -13.01 -4.49
C TYR A 42 -2.66 -14.29 -5.31
N ALA A 43 -2.58 -14.11 -6.62
CA ALA A 43 -2.48 -15.23 -7.55
C ALA A 43 -1.17 -16.01 -7.28
N PRO A 44 -1.23 -17.34 -7.15
CA PRO A 44 -0.01 -18.13 -7.00
C PRO A 44 0.97 -17.84 -8.14
N GLY A 45 2.25 -17.67 -7.81
CA GLY A 45 3.31 -17.43 -8.80
C GLY A 45 3.48 -15.96 -9.20
N SER A 46 2.61 -15.05 -8.72
CA SER A 46 2.79 -13.61 -8.98
C SER A 46 3.94 -13.03 -8.14
N LEU A 47 4.54 -11.93 -8.61
CA LEU A 47 5.54 -11.19 -7.82
C LEU A 47 4.93 -10.74 -6.49
N LYS A 48 3.68 -10.34 -6.52
CA LYS A 48 2.94 -9.89 -5.35
C LYS A 48 2.85 -10.97 -4.27
N ALA A 49 2.57 -12.23 -4.68
CA ALA A 49 2.52 -13.36 -3.75
C ALA A 49 3.90 -13.67 -3.16
N ASP A 50 4.93 -13.73 -4.01
CA ASP A 50 6.31 -14.02 -3.59
C ASP A 50 6.84 -12.92 -2.65
N PHE A 51 6.74 -11.66 -3.08
CA PHE A 51 7.26 -10.54 -2.28
C PHE A 51 6.51 -10.41 -0.94
N CYS A 52 5.21 -10.69 -0.93
CA CYS A 52 4.45 -10.65 0.32
C CYS A 52 4.92 -11.74 1.29
N LYS A 53 5.04 -12.97 0.81
CA LYS A 53 5.47 -14.11 1.63
C LYS A 53 6.83 -13.86 2.28
N ARG A 54 7.85 -13.52 1.45
CA ARG A 54 9.19 -13.19 1.95
C ARG A 54 9.19 -11.92 2.82
N GLY A 55 8.32 -10.98 2.48
CA GLY A 55 8.19 -9.70 3.18
C GLY A 55 7.73 -9.85 4.63
N VAL A 56 6.83 -10.79 4.90
CA VAL A 56 6.37 -11.08 6.27
C VAL A 56 7.59 -11.43 7.13
N GLU A 57 8.36 -12.44 6.69
CA GLU A 57 9.53 -12.92 7.45
C GLU A 57 10.55 -11.80 7.66
N ARG A 58 10.87 -11.06 6.59
CA ARG A 58 11.85 -9.97 6.63
C ARG A 58 11.39 -8.83 7.55
N THR A 59 10.11 -8.46 7.48
CA THR A 59 9.57 -7.37 8.31
C THR A 59 9.59 -7.77 9.79
N LEU A 60 9.15 -8.99 10.12
CA LEU A 60 9.16 -9.48 11.51
C LEU A 60 10.59 -9.54 12.06
N ALA A 61 11.53 -10.08 11.28
CA ALA A 61 12.95 -10.15 11.69
C ALA A 61 13.54 -8.76 11.92
N PHE A 62 13.26 -7.81 11.02
CA PHE A 62 13.72 -6.43 11.13
C PHE A 62 13.14 -5.76 12.40
N CYS A 63 11.85 -5.97 12.64
CA CYS A 63 11.18 -5.40 13.83
C CYS A 63 11.80 -5.96 15.11
N ALA A 64 12.06 -7.27 15.16
CA ALA A 64 12.71 -7.89 16.30
C ALA A 64 14.12 -7.33 16.53
N GLN A 65 14.92 -7.21 15.46
CA GLN A 65 16.28 -6.68 15.52
C GLN A 65 16.35 -5.24 16.03
N HIS A 66 15.34 -4.43 15.69
CA HIS A 66 15.32 -3.00 16.02
C HIS A 66 14.35 -2.64 17.16
N ASN A 67 13.85 -3.64 17.89
CA ASN A 67 12.93 -3.46 19.01
C ASN A 67 11.69 -2.66 18.64
N ILE A 68 11.14 -2.92 17.45
CA ILE A 68 9.90 -2.28 16.98
C ILE A 68 8.72 -3.16 17.44
N PRO A 69 7.75 -2.60 18.20
CA PRO A 69 6.61 -3.39 18.65
C PRO A 69 5.79 -3.96 17.48
N VAL A 70 5.49 -5.25 17.56
CA VAL A 70 4.62 -5.96 16.62
C VAL A 70 3.62 -6.76 17.46
N GLU A 71 2.37 -6.77 17.04
CA GLU A 71 1.35 -7.65 17.64
C GLU A 71 0.85 -8.63 16.58
N ASN A 72 0.98 -9.93 16.86
CA ASN A 72 0.44 -11.00 16.02
C ASN A 72 -1.01 -11.24 16.45
N CYS A 73 -1.93 -10.46 15.90
CA CYS A 73 -3.35 -10.53 16.25
C CYS A 73 -4.16 -11.47 15.36
N GLY A 74 -3.59 -11.89 14.22
CA GLY A 74 -4.33 -12.69 13.25
C GLY A 74 -5.41 -11.89 12.51
N LYS A 75 -5.97 -12.51 11.48
CA LYS A 75 -7.00 -11.89 10.65
C LYS A 75 -8.09 -12.91 10.34
N LEU A 76 -9.35 -12.50 10.45
CA LEU A 76 -10.50 -13.28 10.05
C LEU A 76 -11.10 -12.70 8.76
N LEU A 77 -11.23 -13.55 7.75
CA LEU A 77 -11.92 -13.23 6.50
C LEU A 77 -13.33 -13.78 6.66
N VAL A 78 -14.31 -12.89 6.88
CA VAL A 78 -15.65 -13.26 7.35
C VAL A 78 -16.65 -13.27 6.21
N ALA A 79 -17.33 -14.40 6.03
CA ALA A 79 -18.45 -14.55 5.09
C ALA A 79 -19.76 -14.21 5.81
N THR A 80 -20.54 -13.28 5.27
CA THR A 80 -21.80 -12.82 5.90
C THR A 80 -23.05 -13.28 5.17
N ASN A 81 -22.92 -13.93 4.00
CA ASN A 81 -24.00 -14.49 3.23
C ASN A 81 -23.54 -15.74 2.49
N GLU A 82 -24.45 -16.45 1.85
CA GLU A 82 -24.16 -17.73 1.19
C GLU A 82 -23.17 -17.57 0.02
N GLN A 83 -23.29 -16.50 -0.77
CA GLN A 83 -22.38 -16.26 -1.88
C GLN A 83 -20.96 -16.04 -1.37
N GLU A 84 -20.80 -15.26 -0.29
CA GLU A 84 -19.49 -15.05 0.34
C GLU A 84 -18.95 -16.34 0.95
N LEU A 85 -19.83 -17.21 1.47
CA LEU A 85 -19.40 -18.49 2.03
C LEU A 85 -18.84 -19.40 0.92
N GLU A 86 -19.46 -19.42 -0.25
CA GLU A 86 -18.97 -20.15 -1.42
C GLU A 86 -17.60 -19.61 -1.87
N ARG A 87 -17.49 -18.27 -2.00
CA ARG A 87 -16.23 -17.60 -2.34
C ARG A 87 -15.12 -17.88 -1.30
N MET A 88 -15.52 -18.00 -0.03
CA MET A 88 -14.61 -18.31 1.08
C MET A 88 -13.94 -19.68 0.89
N HIS A 89 -14.71 -20.68 0.46
CA HIS A 89 -14.15 -22.02 0.21
C HIS A 89 -13.09 -21.98 -0.91
N ALA A 90 -13.37 -21.29 -2.00
CA ALA A 90 -12.40 -21.12 -3.11
C ALA A 90 -11.15 -20.35 -2.65
N LEU A 91 -11.34 -19.32 -1.82
CA LEU A 91 -10.22 -18.55 -1.27
C LEU A 91 -9.36 -19.38 -0.33
N TYR A 92 -9.98 -20.23 0.47
CA TYR A 92 -9.25 -21.16 1.37
C TYR A 92 -8.30 -22.08 0.56
N ASP A 93 -8.82 -22.67 -0.52
CA ASP A 93 -8.00 -23.55 -1.39
C ASP A 93 -6.83 -22.78 -2.01
N ARG A 94 -7.04 -21.51 -2.39
CA ARG A 94 -5.95 -20.66 -2.90
C ARG A 94 -4.90 -20.38 -1.81
N CYS A 95 -5.34 -20.17 -0.57
CA CYS A 95 -4.40 -19.99 0.56
C CYS A 95 -3.51 -21.21 0.73
N LEU A 96 -4.07 -22.42 0.62
CA LEU A 96 -3.30 -23.66 0.71
C LEU A 96 -2.29 -23.76 -0.45
N GLN A 97 -2.67 -23.38 -1.68
CA GLN A 97 -1.76 -23.37 -2.83
C GLN A 97 -0.60 -22.40 -2.60
N ASN A 98 -0.84 -21.28 -1.93
CA ASN A 98 0.19 -20.28 -1.57
C ASN A 98 0.96 -20.69 -0.30
N GLN A 99 0.67 -21.87 0.29
CA GLN A 99 1.31 -22.36 1.52
C GLN A 99 1.13 -21.39 2.69
N ILE A 100 -0.06 -20.77 2.78
CA ILE A 100 -0.40 -19.89 3.90
C ILE A 100 -1.11 -20.73 4.97
N ASP A 101 -0.66 -20.62 6.21
CA ASP A 101 -1.29 -21.32 7.36
C ASP A 101 -2.64 -20.66 7.67
N VAL A 102 -3.71 -21.36 7.31
CA VAL A 102 -5.09 -20.89 7.49
C VAL A 102 -5.96 -21.97 8.10
N GLU A 103 -7.01 -21.54 8.79
CA GLU A 103 -7.97 -22.42 9.44
C GLU A 103 -9.39 -21.96 9.11
N LYS A 104 -10.27 -22.89 8.74
CA LYS A 104 -11.69 -22.60 8.56
C LYS A 104 -12.40 -22.60 9.91
N LEU A 105 -13.22 -21.59 10.14
CA LEU A 105 -14.11 -21.51 11.29
C LEU A 105 -15.56 -21.53 10.81
N ASP A 106 -16.39 -22.34 11.43
CA ASP A 106 -17.84 -22.28 11.22
C ASP A 106 -18.44 -21.10 12.02
N ALA A 107 -19.75 -20.89 11.92
CA ALA A 107 -20.43 -19.78 12.57
C ALA A 107 -20.27 -19.81 14.10
N ALA A 108 -20.31 -21.01 14.71
CA ALA A 108 -20.18 -21.16 16.16
C ALA A 108 -18.75 -20.85 16.59
N GLN A 109 -17.77 -21.37 15.88
CA GLN A 109 -16.34 -21.09 16.13
C GLN A 109 -16.03 -19.61 15.95
N LEU A 110 -16.59 -18.98 14.90
CA LEU A 110 -16.44 -17.53 14.67
C LEU A 110 -16.99 -16.74 15.86
N LYS A 111 -18.16 -17.12 16.37
CA LYS A 111 -18.81 -16.44 17.49
C LYS A 111 -17.98 -16.57 18.77
N LEU A 112 -17.32 -17.71 18.99
CA LEU A 112 -16.41 -17.90 20.12
C LEU A 112 -15.14 -17.04 19.98
N ALA A 113 -14.57 -16.99 18.77
CA ALA A 113 -13.37 -16.20 18.49
C ALA A 113 -13.66 -14.70 18.60
N GLU A 114 -14.81 -14.26 18.06
CA GLU A 114 -15.20 -12.85 17.97
C GLU A 114 -16.67 -12.67 18.36
N PRO A 115 -16.95 -12.53 19.67
CA PRO A 115 -18.34 -12.44 20.15
C PRO A 115 -19.17 -11.29 19.55
N ASN A 116 -18.50 -10.22 19.10
CA ASN A 116 -19.19 -9.03 18.55
C ASN A 116 -19.33 -9.06 17.03
N ILE A 117 -18.83 -10.11 16.37
CA ILE A 117 -18.83 -10.21 14.90
C ILE A 117 -19.87 -11.22 14.44
N ARG A 118 -20.60 -10.84 13.41
CA ARG A 118 -21.64 -11.66 12.79
C ARG A 118 -21.14 -12.21 11.44
N GLY A 119 -21.30 -13.50 11.23
CA GLY A 119 -20.97 -14.15 9.96
C GLY A 119 -21.38 -15.61 9.96
N LEU A 120 -21.38 -16.21 8.78
CA LEU A 120 -21.69 -17.63 8.55
C LEU A 120 -20.48 -18.52 8.69
N GLY A 121 -19.28 -17.94 8.64
CA GLY A 121 -18.01 -18.62 8.76
C GLY A 121 -16.88 -17.67 8.48
N ALA A 122 -15.65 -18.15 8.67
CA ALA A 122 -14.48 -17.33 8.44
C ALA A 122 -13.25 -18.18 8.09
N ILE A 123 -12.24 -17.53 7.49
CA ILE A 123 -10.89 -18.07 7.40
C ILE A 123 -10.02 -17.32 8.41
N LEU A 124 -9.41 -18.02 9.34
CA LEU A 124 -8.42 -17.46 10.26
C LEU A 124 -7.04 -17.53 9.59
N VAL A 125 -6.39 -16.38 9.42
CA VAL A 125 -5.04 -16.23 8.88
C VAL A 125 -4.12 -15.86 10.05
N LYS A 126 -3.43 -16.84 10.59
CA LYS A 126 -2.67 -16.71 11.84
C LYS A 126 -1.46 -15.78 11.70
N ALA A 127 -0.81 -15.77 10.55
CA ALA A 127 0.45 -15.03 10.34
C ALA A 127 0.27 -13.50 10.21
N THR A 128 -0.96 -12.99 10.19
CA THR A 128 -1.21 -11.56 10.05
C THR A 128 -0.90 -10.83 11.35
N SER A 129 -0.11 -9.75 11.25
CA SER A 129 0.32 -8.95 12.39
C SER A 129 0.07 -7.47 12.13
N ILE A 130 0.22 -6.64 13.16
CA ILE A 130 0.13 -5.19 13.05
C ILE A 130 1.42 -4.55 13.57
N VAL A 131 1.77 -3.40 12.97
CA VAL A 131 3.02 -2.68 13.26
C VAL A 131 2.82 -1.19 12.95
N ASN A 132 3.68 -0.36 13.49
CA ASN A 132 3.78 1.05 13.08
C ASN A 132 4.80 1.16 11.94
N TYR A 133 4.33 1.27 10.69
CA TYR A 133 5.22 1.40 9.52
C TYR A 133 6.04 2.70 9.51
N ARG A 134 5.59 3.74 10.21
CA ARG A 134 6.43 4.94 10.38
C ARG A 134 7.72 4.59 11.11
N LEU A 135 7.59 3.86 12.21
CA LEU A 135 8.75 3.41 13.01
C LEU A 135 9.67 2.49 12.20
N VAL A 136 9.08 1.56 11.43
CA VAL A 136 9.85 0.68 10.53
C VAL A 136 10.68 1.53 9.55
N THR A 137 10.04 2.53 8.92
CA THR A 137 10.72 3.39 7.94
C THR A 137 11.84 4.22 8.58
N GLU A 138 11.58 4.77 9.77
CA GLU A 138 12.58 5.55 10.51
C GLU A 138 13.80 4.68 10.84
N LYS A 139 13.58 3.44 11.30
CA LYS A 139 14.68 2.50 11.59
C LYS A 139 15.42 2.05 10.33
N MET A 140 14.72 1.89 9.22
CA MET A 140 15.37 1.63 7.92
C MET A 140 16.27 2.81 7.50
N ALA A 141 15.78 4.04 7.68
CA ALA A 141 16.57 5.24 7.36
C ALA A 141 17.79 5.37 8.26
N GLU A 142 17.64 5.10 9.57
CA GLU A 142 18.77 5.08 10.51
C GLU A 142 19.83 4.05 10.07
N ALA A 143 19.40 2.82 9.75
CA ALA A 143 20.30 1.77 9.29
C ALA A 143 21.00 2.17 7.98
N PHE A 144 20.27 2.80 7.05
CA PHE A 144 20.85 3.30 5.78
C PHE A 144 21.96 4.34 6.05
N MET A 145 21.68 5.28 6.96
CA MET A 145 22.67 6.33 7.31
C MET A 145 23.89 5.73 8.02
N GLN A 146 23.69 4.72 8.90
CA GLN A 146 24.79 4.02 9.57
C GLN A 146 25.69 3.29 8.60
N LEU A 147 25.16 2.87 7.44
CA LEU A 147 25.92 2.25 6.36
C LEU A 147 26.59 3.29 5.42
N GLY A 148 26.52 4.58 5.77
CA GLY A 148 27.12 5.65 4.98
C GLY A 148 26.21 6.26 3.92
N GLY A 149 24.92 5.94 3.94
CA GLY A 149 23.95 6.55 3.02
C GLY A 149 23.66 8.01 3.41
N ASP A 150 23.45 8.87 2.42
CA ASP A 150 23.13 10.28 2.63
C ASP A 150 21.63 10.51 2.35
N VAL A 151 20.92 11.14 3.27
CA VAL A 151 19.48 11.39 3.16
C VAL A 151 19.22 12.88 3.02
N LYS A 152 18.54 13.28 1.95
CA LYS A 152 18.17 14.66 1.66
C LYS A 152 16.64 14.78 1.71
N ILE A 153 16.11 15.12 2.87
CA ILE A 153 14.66 15.42 3.02
C ILE A 153 14.37 16.85 2.51
N GLY A 154 13.12 17.15 2.21
CA GLY A 154 12.73 18.44 1.65
C GLY A 154 13.31 18.68 0.28
N THR A 155 13.55 17.62 -0.50
CA THR A 155 14.21 17.68 -1.80
C THR A 155 13.31 17.03 -2.85
N GLU A 156 12.67 17.85 -3.67
CA GLU A 156 11.75 17.40 -4.73
C GLU A 156 12.51 17.31 -6.06
N VAL A 157 12.45 16.14 -6.71
CA VAL A 157 13.00 15.97 -8.06
C VAL A 157 12.03 16.62 -9.05
N VAL A 158 12.50 17.60 -9.80
CA VAL A 158 11.71 18.37 -10.76
C VAL A 158 12.21 18.21 -12.21
N GLY A 159 13.32 17.53 -12.41
CA GLY A 159 13.85 17.22 -13.75
C GLY A 159 14.83 16.08 -13.70
N LEU A 160 14.87 15.30 -14.77
CA LEU A 160 15.80 14.17 -14.95
C LEU A 160 16.38 14.23 -16.35
N GLU A 161 17.68 14.01 -16.48
CA GLU A 161 18.34 13.96 -17.78
C GLU A 161 19.37 12.81 -17.75
N GLU A 162 19.26 11.90 -18.69
CA GLU A 162 20.16 10.74 -18.79
C GLU A 162 21.11 10.91 -19.97
N THR A 163 22.39 10.61 -19.72
CA THR A 163 23.44 10.54 -20.74
C THR A 163 24.02 9.12 -20.75
N PRO A 164 24.86 8.76 -21.72
CA PRO A 164 25.49 7.43 -21.70
C PRO A 164 26.35 7.16 -20.44
N SER A 165 26.85 8.19 -19.77
CA SER A 165 27.77 8.02 -18.62
C SER A 165 27.13 8.31 -17.25
N SER A 166 26.02 9.06 -17.21
CA SER A 166 25.48 9.54 -15.94
C SER A 166 24.00 9.89 -16.05
N ILE A 167 23.38 10.09 -14.91
CA ILE A 167 22.04 10.67 -14.82
C ILE A 167 22.09 11.90 -13.92
N THR A 168 21.49 12.98 -14.36
CA THR A 168 21.44 14.25 -13.64
C THR A 168 20.00 14.47 -13.11
N LEU A 169 19.92 14.79 -11.83
CA LEU A 169 18.66 15.12 -11.16
C LEU A 169 18.63 16.61 -10.85
N THR A 170 17.68 17.33 -11.38
CA THR A 170 17.39 18.71 -10.98
C THR A 170 16.39 18.65 -9.84
N CYS A 171 16.74 19.23 -8.71
CA CYS A 171 15.92 19.16 -7.49
C CYS A 171 15.58 20.56 -6.99
N GLN A 172 14.40 20.68 -6.40
CA GLN A 172 13.96 21.90 -5.70
C GLN A 172 14.13 21.66 -4.20
N GLN A 173 14.94 22.48 -3.56
CA GLN A 173 15.14 22.49 -2.10
C GLN A 173 14.73 23.87 -1.59
N LYS A 174 13.60 23.98 -0.87
CA LYS A 174 13.04 25.28 -0.48
C LYS A 174 12.90 26.16 -1.73
N ASN A 175 13.64 27.28 -1.78
CA ASN A 175 13.56 28.26 -2.86
C ASN A 175 14.76 28.17 -3.83
N GLN A 176 15.56 27.10 -3.75
CA GLN A 176 16.77 26.94 -4.58
C GLN A 176 16.68 25.70 -5.42
N ARG A 177 17.20 25.78 -6.65
CA ARG A 177 17.42 24.62 -7.49
C ARG A 177 18.85 24.12 -7.25
N VAL A 178 18.94 22.81 -7.02
CA VAL A 178 20.23 22.11 -6.85
C VAL A 178 20.27 20.95 -7.82
N SER A 179 21.47 20.59 -8.26
CA SER A 179 21.67 19.50 -9.19
C SER A 179 22.53 18.41 -8.54
N TYR A 180 22.13 17.16 -8.76
CA TYR A 180 22.91 15.98 -8.37
C TYR A 180 23.20 15.14 -9.58
N GLN A 181 24.39 14.60 -9.67
CA GLN A 181 24.76 13.69 -10.73
C GLN A 181 25.08 12.31 -10.14
N ALA A 182 24.62 11.27 -10.78
CA ALA A 182 24.78 9.89 -10.32
C ALA A 182 25.10 8.96 -11.49
N LYS A 183 25.68 7.82 -11.20
CA LYS A 183 25.91 6.76 -12.19
C LYS A 183 24.61 5.98 -12.49
N PHE A 184 23.72 5.89 -11.49
CA PHE A 184 22.48 5.12 -11.61
C PHE A 184 21.40 5.73 -10.70
N LEU A 185 20.16 5.69 -11.16
CA LEU A 185 18.99 6.19 -10.42
C LEU A 185 17.99 5.06 -10.16
N VAL A 186 17.50 4.97 -8.94
CA VAL A 186 16.35 4.14 -8.62
C VAL A 186 15.23 5.06 -8.14
N THR A 187 14.03 4.93 -8.73
CA THR A 187 12.88 5.69 -8.24
C THR A 187 11.84 4.78 -7.60
N CYS A 188 11.43 5.13 -6.38
CA CYS A 188 10.36 4.48 -5.65
C CYS A 188 9.33 5.54 -5.25
N SER A 189 8.81 6.26 -6.26
CA SER A 189 8.11 7.54 -6.08
C SER A 189 6.60 7.40 -5.92
N GLY A 190 6.08 6.16 -5.85
CA GLY A 190 4.66 5.90 -5.53
C GLY A 190 3.70 6.71 -6.39
N LEU A 191 2.99 7.65 -5.76
CA LEU A 191 2.00 8.50 -6.45
C LEU A 191 2.59 9.34 -7.59
N MET A 192 3.92 9.52 -7.64
CA MET A 192 4.57 10.34 -8.68
C MET A 192 5.33 9.50 -9.72
N ALA A 193 5.15 8.17 -9.72
CA ALA A 193 5.94 7.27 -10.56
C ALA A 193 5.85 7.59 -12.05
N ASP A 194 4.63 7.83 -12.56
CA ASP A 194 4.39 8.17 -13.96
C ASP A 194 5.06 9.51 -14.37
N ARG A 195 5.15 10.46 -13.43
CA ARG A 195 5.80 11.75 -13.71
C ARG A 195 7.30 11.59 -13.90
N LEU A 196 7.94 10.76 -13.06
CA LEU A 196 9.39 10.55 -13.16
C LEU A 196 9.77 9.77 -14.41
N THR A 197 8.98 8.74 -14.79
CA THR A 197 9.23 8.03 -16.06
C THR A 197 9.06 8.94 -17.25
N LYS A 198 8.05 9.83 -17.22
CA LYS A 198 7.82 10.83 -18.30
C LYS A 198 8.95 11.85 -18.39
N MET A 199 9.58 12.25 -17.28
CA MET A 199 10.73 13.18 -17.30
C MET A 199 11.88 12.62 -18.12
N LEU A 200 12.06 11.29 -18.13
CA LEU A 200 13.10 10.61 -18.92
C LEU A 200 12.64 10.17 -20.30
N GLY A 201 11.37 10.45 -20.66
CA GLY A 201 10.82 10.05 -21.95
C GLY A 201 10.69 8.53 -22.11
N LEU A 202 10.58 7.78 -21.02
CA LEU A 202 10.48 6.33 -21.10
C LEU A 202 9.17 5.91 -21.77
N PRO A 203 9.19 4.88 -22.65
CA PRO A 203 8.00 4.43 -23.37
C PRO A 203 7.08 3.61 -22.46
N THR A 204 6.40 4.28 -21.52
CA THR A 204 5.50 3.62 -20.58
C THR A 204 4.05 3.96 -20.90
N ASP A 205 3.17 2.96 -20.81
CA ASP A 205 1.75 3.11 -21.06
C ASP A 205 0.96 3.00 -19.76
N PHE A 206 1.25 3.90 -18.81
CA PHE A 206 0.47 3.94 -17.56
C PHE A 206 0.39 5.37 -17.03
N GLN A 207 -0.65 5.59 -16.23
CA GLN A 207 -0.75 6.81 -15.43
C GLN A 207 -1.25 6.43 -14.03
N ILE A 208 -0.74 7.12 -13.01
CA ILE A 208 -1.20 6.92 -11.64
C ILE A 208 -2.49 7.72 -11.44
N ILE A 209 -3.55 7.00 -11.10
CA ILE A 209 -4.85 7.57 -10.73
C ILE A 209 -4.97 7.44 -9.21
N PRO A 210 -5.13 8.54 -8.47
CA PRO A 210 -5.25 8.45 -7.02
C PRO A 210 -6.66 8.03 -6.60
N TYR A 211 -6.75 7.04 -5.71
CA TYR A 211 -8.01 6.68 -5.05
C TYR A 211 -7.87 6.95 -3.56
N ARG A 212 -8.80 7.73 -3.02
CA ARG A 212 -8.78 8.14 -1.62
C ARG A 212 -9.55 7.10 -0.81
N GLY A 213 -8.90 6.55 0.21
CA GLY A 213 -9.51 5.62 1.17
C GLY A 213 -9.84 6.36 2.44
N GLU A 214 -11.10 6.44 2.77
CA GLU A 214 -11.57 7.11 3.97
C GLU A 214 -11.70 6.12 5.11
N TYR A 215 -11.30 6.54 6.29
CA TYR A 215 -11.37 5.75 7.50
C TYR A 215 -12.16 6.48 8.57
N TYR A 216 -12.74 5.72 9.47
CA TYR A 216 -13.18 6.20 10.77
C TYR A 216 -12.44 5.43 11.85
N ARG A 217 -12.24 6.05 13.00
CA ARG A 217 -11.84 5.36 14.22
C ARG A 217 -13.10 5.09 15.02
N LEU A 218 -13.18 3.94 15.68
CA LEU A 218 -14.27 3.67 16.61
C LEU A 218 -14.01 4.40 17.92
N ALA A 219 -15.09 4.86 18.56
CA ALA A 219 -15.03 5.48 19.89
C ALA A 219 -14.28 4.58 20.87
N PRO A 220 -13.50 5.13 21.83
CA PRO A 220 -12.65 4.33 22.72
C PRO A 220 -13.33 3.19 23.45
N LYS A 221 -14.63 3.29 23.73
CA LYS A 221 -15.40 2.19 24.34
C LYS A 221 -15.40 0.91 23.49
N HIS A 222 -15.03 1.01 22.20
CA HIS A 222 -14.95 -0.12 21.27
C HIS A 222 -13.51 -0.58 20.97
N ASN A 223 -12.51 -0.13 21.74
CA ASN A 223 -11.12 -0.54 21.51
C ASN A 223 -10.91 -2.05 21.68
N GLN A 224 -11.81 -2.73 22.38
CA GLN A 224 -11.77 -4.18 22.58
C GLN A 224 -12.89 -4.91 21.82
N VAL A 225 -13.54 -4.25 20.86
CA VAL A 225 -14.69 -4.81 20.14
C VAL A 225 -14.30 -6.02 19.28
N VAL A 226 -13.06 -6.07 18.83
CA VAL A 226 -12.48 -7.20 18.08
C VAL A 226 -11.11 -7.58 18.63
N ARG A 227 -10.80 -8.88 18.56
CA ARG A 227 -9.51 -9.46 18.93
C ARG A 227 -8.60 -9.60 17.71
N HIS A 228 -9.18 -9.95 16.57
CA HIS A 228 -8.50 -10.13 15.26
C HIS A 228 -8.86 -8.97 14.34
N LEU A 229 -8.13 -8.85 13.23
CA LEU A 229 -8.56 -7.99 12.13
C LEU A 229 -9.76 -8.65 11.43
N ILE A 230 -10.80 -7.89 11.11
CA ILE A 230 -12.01 -8.41 10.46
C ILE A 230 -12.08 -7.85 9.04
N TYR A 231 -11.96 -8.74 8.07
CA TYR A 231 -11.86 -8.39 6.66
C TYR A 231 -12.97 -9.08 5.86
N PRO A 232 -13.42 -8.49 4.76
CA PRO A 232 -14.41 -9.12 3.88
C PRO A 232 -13.81 -10.27 3.08
N ILE A 233 -14.67 -11.20 2.67
CA ILE A 233 -14.37 -12.09 1.55
C ILE A 233 -14.35 -11.22 0.29
N PRO A 234 -13.29 -11.25 -0.52
CA PRO A 234 -13.22 -10.37 -1.68
C PRO A 234 -14.27 -10.70 -2.73
N ASP A 235 -14.82 -9.66 -3.34
CA ASP A 235 -15.69 -9.78 -4.51
C ASP A 235 -14.81 -9.59 -5.75
N PRO A 236 -14.69 -10.61 -6.61
CA PRO A 236 -13.80 -10.50 -7.78
C PRO A 236 -14.26 -9.47 -8.81
N GLU A 237 -15.51 -9.01 -8.74
CA GLU A 237 -16.02 -7.98 -9.63
C GLU A 237 -15.64 -6.56 -9.17
N LEU A 238 -15.16 -6.41 -7.93
CA LEU A 238 -14.84 -5.10 -7.37
C LEU A 238 -13.33 -4.84 -7.43
N PRO A 239 -12.92 -3.61 -7.80
CA PRO A 239 -11.49 -3.29 -7.93
C PRO A 239 -10.78 -3.16 -6.58
N PHE A 240 -11.51 -2.94 -5.50
CA PHE A 240 -10.94 -2.74 -4.17
C PHE A 240 -11.70 -3.54 -3.13
N LEU A 241 -10.98 -3.91 -2.09
CA LEU A 241 -11.53 -4.62 -0.94
C LEU A 241 -12.51 -3.70 -0.18
N GLY A 242 -13.60 -4.25 0.32
CA GLY A 242 -14.60 -3.52 1.09
C GLY A 242 -14.12 -3.12 2.49
N VAL A 243 -14.96 -2.35 3.19
CA VAL A 243 -14.69 -1.86 4.55
C VAL A 243 -14.38 -3.03 5.50
N HIS A 244 -13.37 -2.85 6.33
CA HIS A 244 -12.92 -3.84 7.30
C HIS A 244 -12.58 -3.17 8.63
N LEU A 245 -12.51 -3.96 9.72
CA LEU A 245 -12.15 -3.47 11.04
C LEU A 245 -10.71 -3.86 11.33
N THR A 246 -9.89 -2.87 11.69
CA THR A 246 -8.46 -3.07 11.94
C THR A 246 -8.09 -2.59 13.34
N ARG A 247 -7.59 -3.50 14.16
CA ARG A 247 -6.87 -3.11 15.38
C ARG A 247 -5.57 -2.42 14.98
N MET A 248 -5.30 -1.30 15.60
CA MET A 248 -4.05 -0.56 15.39
C MET A 248 -3.10 -0.83 16.55
N ILE A 249 -1.81 -0.68 16.30
CA ILE A 249 -0.79 -0.96 17.32
C ILE A 249 -0.89 -0.02 18.54
N ASP A 250 -1.58 1.12 18.39
CA ASP A 250 -1.84 2.06 19.50
C ASP A 250 -3.08 1.67 20.31
N GLY A 251 -3.74 0.58 19.95
CA GLY A 251 -4.89 0.03 20.67
C GLY A 251 -6.25 0.50 20.15
N CYS A 252 -6.31 1.48 19.25
CA CYS A 252 -7.61 1.88 18.69
C CYS A 252 -8.07 0.90 17.61
N VAL A 253 -9.36 0.94 17.25
CA VAL A 253 -9.90 0.16 16.14
C VAL A 253 -10.35 1.15 15.06
N THR A 254 -9.84 0.95 13.84
CA THR A 254 -10.29 1.72 12.68
C THR A 254 -11.22 0.89 11.80
N VAL A 255 -12.10 1.56 11.08
CA VAL A 255 -12.99 0.96 10.10
C VAL A 255 -12.78 1.65 8.75
N GLY A 256 -12.64 0.85 7.71
CA GLY A 256 -12.33 1.34 6.37
C GLY A 256 -11.24 0.52 5.71
N PRO A 257 -10.70 1.01 4.59
CA PRO A 257 -11.19 2.18 3.88
C PRO A 257 -12.28 1.85 2.88
N ASN A 258 -13.04 2.85 2.47
CA ASN A 258 -13.76 2.84 1.20
C ASN A 258 -12.77 3.19 0.06
N ALA A 259 -13.26 3.43 -1.16
CA ALA A 259 -12.40 3.82 -2.26
C ALA A 259 -13.12 4.82 -3.17
N VAL A 260 -12.83 6.10 -2.97
CA VAL A 260 -13.41 7.16 -3.79
C VAL A 260 -12.33 7.84 -4.64
N GLN A 261 -12.74 8.48 -5.72
CA GLN A 261 -11.83 9.19 -6.60
C GLN A 261 -11.11 10.31 -5.83
N GLY A 262 -9.79 10.33 -5.91
CA GLY A 262 -8.97 11.41 -5.38
C GLY A 262 -8.73 12.47 -6.44
N PHE A 263 -8.73 13.75 -6.06
CA PHE A 263 -8.51 14.87 -6.97
C PHE A 263 -7.18 15.58 -6.69
N LYS A 264 -6.37 15.02 -5.80
CA LYS A 264 -5.01 15.46 -5.51
C LYS A 264 -4.19 14.25 -5.07
N ARG A 265 -3.01 14.08 -5.66
CA ARG A 265 -2.15 12.91 -5.39
C ARG A 265 -1.63 12.87 -3.95
N GLU A 266 -1.37 14.04 -3.37
CA GLU A 266 -0.84 14.17 -2.01
C GLU A 266 -1.71 15.11 -1.18
N GLY A 267 -3.03 14.85 -1.15
CA GLY A 267 -3.97 15.67 -0.39
C GLY A 267 -4.95 14.80 0.38
N TYR A 268 -4.83 14.76 1.68
CA TYR A 268 -5.57 13.83 2.54
C TYR A 268 -6.91 14.38 3.02
N GLY A 269 -7.17 15.66 2.88
CA GLY A 269 -8.47 16.27 3.20
C GLY A 269 -9.54 15.93 2.18
N LYS A 270 -10.80 16.04 2.59
CA LYS A 270 -11.95 15.64 1.77
C LYS A 270 -12.10 16.49 0.50
N TRP A 271 -11.78 17.77 0.59
CA TRP A 271 -11.96 18.73 -0.49
C TRP A 271 -10.64 19.17 -1.15
N ASN A 272 -9.60 18.36 -1.00
CA ASN A 272 -8.30 18.64 -1.64
C ASN A 272 -8.37 18.41 -3.15
N VAL A 273 -8.12 19.47 -3.91
CA VAL A 273 -8.10 19.44 -5.38
C VAL A 273 -6.79 20.08 -5.85
N SER A 274 -6.17 19.47 -6.84
CA SER A 274 -5.03 20.00 -7.56
C SER A 274 -5.43 20.10 -9.05
N LEU A 275 -5.43 21.32 -9.59
CA LEU A 275 -5.78 21.52 -10.99
C LEU A 275 -4.89 20.72 -11.93
N ARG A 276 -3.59 20.62 -11.58
CA ARG A 276 -2.63 19.82 -12.36
C ARG A 276 -3.03 18.34 -12.33
N ASP A 277 -3.30 17.78 -11.13
CA ASP A 277 -3.62 16.36 -10.99
C ASP A 277 -4.93 16.00 -11.71
N VAL A 278 -5.93 16.88 -11.60
CA VAL A 278 -7.21 16.72 -12.29
C VAL A 278 -7.01 16.78 -13.79
N TRP A 279 -6.26 17.79 -14.28
CA TRP A 279 -6.00 17.95 -15.71
C TRP A 279 -5.30 16.71 -16.30
N GLU A 280 -4.22 16.25 -15.64
CA GLU A 280 -3.50 15.04 -16.08
C GLU A 280 -4.45 13.84 -16.14
N MET A 281 -5.33 13.71 -15.13
CA MET A 281 -6.27 12.60 -15.03
C MET A 281 -7.32 12.64 -16.17
N VAL A 282 -7.97 13.78 -16.39
CA VAL A 282 -9.04 13.88 -17.40
C VAL A 282 -8.51 13.82 -18.84
N CYS A 283 -7.25 14.19 -19.05
CA CYS A 283 -6.61 14.05 -20.38
C CYS A 283 -6.16 12.61 -20.68
N PHE A 284 -6.21 11.70 -19.70
CA PHE A 284 -5.74 10.33 -19.88
C PHE A 284 -6.91 9.40 -20.29
N PRO A 285 -6.86 8.79 -21.49
CA PRO A 285 -7.97 7.94 -21.96
C PRO A 285 -8.32 6.79 -21.02
N GLY A 286 -7.33 6.19 -20.37
CA GLY A 286 -7.53 5.09 -19.43
C GLY A 286 -8.44 5.47 -18.25
N PHE A 287 -8.39 6.73 -17.81
CA PHE A 287 -9.26 7.23 -16.73
C PHE A 287 -10.74 7.09 -17.11
N TRP A 288 -11.10 7.50 -18.31
CA TRP A 288 -12.51 7.44 -18.74
C TRP A 288 -12.99 6.00 -18.91
N LYS A 289 -12.12 5.13 -19.44
CA LYS A 289 -12.45 3.71 -19.63
C LYS A 289 -12.66 2.99 -18.30
N VAL A 290 -11.74 3.19 -17.32
CA VAL A 290 -11.90 2.56 -16.00
C VAL A 290 -13.10 3.14 -15.25
N SER A 291 -13.34 4.46 -15.39
CA SER A 291 -14.48 5.13 -14.76
C SER A 291 -15.82 4.60 -15.33
N ALA A 292 -15.90 4.42 -16.63
CA ALA A 292 -17.10 3.86 -17.27
C ALA A 292 -17.35 2.42 -16.81
N LYS A 293 -16.29 1.60 -16.75
CA LYS A 293 -16.38 0.19 -16.32
C LYS A 293 -16.88 0.05 -14.88
N HIS A 294 -16.43 0.94 -13.99
CA HIS A 294 -16.73 0.86 -12.56
C HIS A 294 -17.70 1.98 -12.09
N PHE A 295 -18.48 2.55 -13.01
CA PHE A 295 -19.33 3.71 -12.73
C PHE A 295 -20.28 3.47 -11.56
N LYS A 296 -21.01 2.34 -11.58
CA LYS A 296 -21.99 2.02 -10.53
C LYS A 296 -21.33 1.91 -9.15
N THR A 297 -20.20 1.20 -9.08
CA THR A 297 -19.43 1.05 -7.83
C THR A 297 -18.93 2.41 -7.34
N GLY A 298 -18.40 3.23 -8.24
CA GLY A 298 -17.92 4.57 -7.92
C GLY A 298 -19.00 5.46 -7.33
N MET A 299 -20.22 5.40 -7.89
CA MET A 299 -21.36 6.19 -7.39
C MET A 299 -21.77 5.75 -5.97
N VAL A 300 -21.78 4.44 -5.70
CA VAL A 300 -22.11 3.90 -4.37
C VAL A 300 -21.03 4.34 -3.36
N GLU A 301 -19.75 4.24 -3.71
CA GLU A 301 -18.65 4.65 -2.84
C GLU A 301 -18.70 6.17 -2.55
N MET A 302 -19.00 6.98 -3.57
CA MET A 302 -19.14 8.43 -3.42
C MET A 302 -20.30 8.77 -2.47
N LYS A 303 -21.46 8.10 -2.65
CA LYS A 303 -22.62 8.27 -1.77
C LYS A 303 -22.24 7.97 -0.31
N ASN A 304 -21.57 6.85 -0.08
CA ASN A 304 -21.15 6.43 1.26
C ASN A 304 -20.10 7.38 1.85
N SER A 305 -19.27 8.00 1.02
CA SER A 305 -18.30 9.02 1.45
C SER A 305 -19.02 10.28 1.98
N TRP A 306 -20.11 10.66 1.34
CA TRP A 306 -20.85 11.86 1.74
C TRP A 306 -21.87 11.58 2.86
N TRP A 307 -22.32 10.34 2.98
CA TRP A 307 -23.41 9.96 3.89
C TRP A 307 -22.92 8.93 4.91
N LYS A 308 -22.54 9.43 6.08
CA LYS A 308 -21.98 8.62 7.18
C LYS A 308 -22.86 7.43 7.58
N ALA A 309 -24.19 7.57 7.47
CA ALA A 309 -25.10 6.47 7.79
C ALA A 309 -24.97 5.32 6.79
N GLY A 310 -24.71 5.60 5.51
CA GLY A 310 -24.44 4.57 4.51
C GLY A 310 -23.13 3.82 4.85
N TYR A 311 -22.11 4.55 5.25
CA TYR A 311 -20.85 3.95 5.70
C TYR A 311 -21.07 3.05 6.91
N LEU A 312 -21.90 3.49 7.88
CA LEU A 312 -22.24 2.69 9.07
C LEU A 312 -22.82 1.33 8.69
N GLN A 313 -23.63 1.26 7.65
CA GLN A 313 -24.24 -0.03 7.23
C GLN A 313 -23.16 -1.02 6.77
N LEU A 314 -22.08 -0.54 6.16
CA LEU A 314 -20.95 -1.40 5.76
C LEU A 314 -20.24 -1.97 6.99
N VAL A 315 -20.13 -1.18 8.06
CA VAL A 315 -19.52 -1.62 9.33
C VAL A 315 -20.44 -2.63 10.03
N ARG A 316 -21.75 -2.33 10.08
CA ARG A 316 -22.77 -3.17 10.74
C ARG A 316 -22.97 -4.52 10.06
N LYS A 317 -22.53 -4.66 8.82
CA LYS A 317 -22.48 -5.97 8.16
C LYS A 317 -21.74 -7.00 9.02
N TYR A 318 -20.68 -6.57 9.69
CA TYR A 318 -19.83 -7.40 10.55
C TYR A 318 -20.07 -7.17 12.02
N CYS A 319 -20.26 -5.92 12.44
CA CYS A 319 -20.34 -5.54 13.86
C CYS A 319 -21.62 -4.74 14.10
N PRO A 320 -22.76 -5.42 14.33
CA PRO A 320 -24.07 -4.76 14.44
C PRO A 320 -24.21 -3.77 15.59
N SER A 321 -23.37 -3.88 16.64
CA SER A 321 -23.45 -3.03 17.83
C SER A 321 -22.95 -1.61 17.64
N ILE A 322 -22.27 -1.32 16.51
CA ILE A 322 -21.68 0.02 16.27
C ILE A 322 -22.80 1.01 15.92
N GLU A 323 -22.74 2.19 16.51
CA GLU A 323 -23.70 3.28 16.28
C GLU A 323 -23.04 4.41 15.50
N LEU A 324 -23.87 5.31 14.95
CA LEU A 324 -23.38 6.45 14.14
C LEU A 324 -22.43 7.35 14.93
N THR A 325 -22.72 7.53 16.22
CA THR A 325 -21.92 8.34 17.14
C THR A 325 -20.56 7.71 17.45
N ASP A 326 -20.41 6.41 17.20
CA ASP A 326 -19.17 5.70 17.48
C ASP A 326 -18.11 5.88 16.36
N LEU A 327 -18.53 6.41 15.21
CA LEU A 327 -17.62 6.65 14.09
C LEU A 327 -16.98 8.04 14.23
N GLU A 328 -15.70 8.09 14.63
CA GLU A 328 -14.93 9.33 14.75
C GLU A 328 -14.05 9.53 13.51
N PRO A 329 -13.87 10.76 13.03
CA PRO A 329 -13.00 11.01 11.88
C PRO A 329 -11.58 10.46 12.08
N TYR A 330 -10.99 9.90 11.01
CA TYR A 330 -9.62 9.37 11.02
C TYR A 330 -8.94 9.77 9.71
N PRO A 331 -7.62 9.99 9.70
CA PRO A 331 -6.93 10.40 8.48
C PRO A 331 -7.12 9.42 7.33
N ALA A 332 -7.40 9.97 6.15
CA ALA A 332 -7.54 9.17 4.93
C ALA A 332 -6.17 8.69 4.42
N GLY A 333 -6.19 7.64 3.60
CA GLY A 333 -5.04 7.22 2.81
C GLY A 333 -5.28 7.52 1.34
N ILE A 334 -4.23 7.57 0.53
CA ILE A 334 -4.36 7.66 -0.93
C ILE A 334 -3.63 6.46 -1.55
N ARG A 335 -4.36 5.72 -2.38
CA ARG A 335 -3.81 4.58 -3.13
C ARG A 335 -3.33 5.09 -4.48
N ALA A 336 -2.10 4.74 -4.83
CA ALA A 336 -1.54 4.97 -6.16
C ALA A 336 -1.94 3.78 -7.03
N GLN A 337 -2.92 3.97 -7.92
CA GLN A 337 -3.36 2.91 -8.82
C GLN A 337 -2.85 3.20 -10.22
N ALA A 338 -1.96 2.34 -10.71
CA ALA A 338 -1.52 2.42 -12.11
C ALA A 338 -2.64 1.91 -13.02
N VAL A 339 -2.97 2.70 -14.02
CA VAL A 339 -4.00 2.42 -15.02
C VAL A 339 -3.36 2.55 -16.40
N LEU A 340 -3.59 1.59 -17.28
CA LEU A 340 -3.12 1.63 -18.66
C LEU A 340 -4.08 2.46 -19.55
N SER A 341 -3.61 2.88 -20.72
CA SER A 341 -4.43 3.71 -21.62
C SER A 341 -5.69 3.02 -22.11
N ASP A 342 -5.72 1.69 -22.08
CA ASP A 342 -6.92 0.90 -22.40
C ASP A 342 -7.92 0.77 -21.23
N GLY A 343 -7.57 1.32 -20.05
CA GLY A 343 -8.41 1.25 -18.84
C GLY A 343 -8.11 0.05 -17.94
N THR A 344 -7.10 -0.76 -18.27
CA THR A 344 -6.72 -1.90 -17.44
C THR A 344 -6.08 -1.41 -16.14
N LEU A 345 -6.56 -1.93 -15.01
CA LEU A 345 -5.94 -1.71 -13.70
C LEU A 345 -4.74 -2.65 -13.55
N VAL A 346 -3.58 -2.09 -13.22
CA VAL A 346 -2.36 -2.90 -13.01
C VAL A 346 -2.41 -3.50 -11.62
N HIS A 347 -2.52 -4.81 -11.53
CA HIS A 347 -2.71 -5.53 -10.27
C HIS A 347 -1.42 -6.07 -9.63
N ASP A 348 -0.32 -6.16 -10.39
CA ASP A 348 0.96 -6.64 -9.87
C ASP A 348 2.01 -5.52 -9.96
N PHE A 349 3.22 -5.79 -9.55
CA PHE A 349 4.33 -4.85 -9.64
C PHE A 349 4.62 -4.52 -11.11
N LEU A 350 4.93 -3.27 -11.34
CA LEU A 350 5.29 -2.76 -12.67
C LEU A 350 6.60 -1.99 -12.54
N PHE A 351 7.56 -2.33 -13.40
CA PHE A 351 8.87 -1.69 -13.44
C PHE A 351 9.12 -1.12 -14.83
N ALA A 352 9.87 -0.02 -14.90
CA ALA A 352 10.39 0.53 -16.15
C ALA A 352 11.87 0.80 -15.95
N GLU A 353 12.64 0.75 -17.02
CA GLU A 353 14.09 0.92 -16.91
C GLU A 353 14.69 1.61 -18.13
N SER A 354 15.83 2.21 -17.92
CA SER A 354 16.72 2.74 -18.95
C SER A 354 18.14 2.18 -18.70
N PRO A 355 19.11 2.52 -19.52
CA PRO A 355 20.48 2.11 -19.22
C PRO A 355 20.98 2.56 -17.83
N ARG A 356 20.51 3.71 -17.34
CA ARG A 356 21.00 4.27 -16.06
C ARG A 356 19.89 4.48 -15.03
N SER A 357 18.71 3.91 -15.24
CA SER A 357 17.65 4.04 -14.24
C SER A 357 16.75 2.81 -14.13
N LEU A 358 16.14 2.67 -12.97
CA LEU A 358 15.17 1.62 -12.66
C LEU A 358 14.02 2.26 -11.85
N HIS A 359 12.82 2.11 -12.32
CA HIS A 359 11.65 2.79 -11.78
C HIS A 359 10.62 1.76 -11.27
N VAL A 360 10.20 1.90 -10.02
CA VAL A 360 9.06 1.18 -9.47
C VAL A 360 7.81 1.97 -9.87
N CYS A 361 7.15 1.53 -10.94
CA CYS A 361 6.02 2.23 -11.53
C CYS A 361 4.71 1.93 -10.82
N ASN A 362 4.56 0.70 -10.34
CA ASN A 362 3.39 0.28 -9.55
C ASN A 362 3.85 -0.65 -8.43
N ALA A 363 3.54 -0.28 -7.21
CA ALA A 363 3.78 -1.12 -6.03
C ALA A 363 2.47 -1.22 -5.25
N PRO A 364 1.58 -2.14 -5.67
CA PRO A 364 0.25 -2.25 -5.05
C PRO A 364 0.36 -2.83 -3.64
N SER A 365 -0.67 -2.62 -2.83
CA SER A 365 -0.75 -3.28 -1.53
C SER A 365 -0.56 -4.79 -1.69
N PRO A 366 0.33 -5.43 -0.93
CA PRO A 366 0.89 -4.98 0.35
C PRO A 366 2.33 -4.46 0.25
N ALA A 367 2.57 -3.43 -0.51
CA ALA A 367 3.92 -2.91 -0.78
C ALA A 367 4.75 -2.65 0.49
N ALA A 368 4.13 -2.19 1.58
CA ALA A 368 4.85 -1.94 2.84
C ALA A 368 5.41 -3.25 3.42
N THR A 369 4.59 -4.31 3.49
CA THR A 369 5.04 -5.65 3.90
C THR A 369 6.16 -6.16 2.98
N SER A 370 6.04 -5.90 1.68
CA SER A 370 6.94 -6.40 0.63
C SER A 370 8.18 -5.52 0.44
N ALA A 371 8.35 -4.44 1.19
CA ALA A 371 9.38 -3.42 0.93
C ALA A 371 10.81 -4.00 0.86
N MET A 372 11.16 -4.92 1.76
CA MET A 372 12.51 -5.50 1.78
C MET A 372 12.76 -6.44 0.59
N PRO A 373 11.86 -7.38 0.25
CA PRO A 373 12.02 -8.16 -1.00
C PRO A 373 12.03 -7.31 -2.27
N ILE A 374 11.24 -6.23 -2.32
CA ILE A 374 11.31 -5.28 -3.43
C ILE A 374 12.72 -4.67 -3.51
N GLY A 375 13.25 -4.24 -2.36
CA GLY A 375 14.62 -3.68 -2.31
C GLY A 375 15.68 -4.68 -2.76
N GLU A 376 15.55 -5.95 -2.36
CA GLU A 376 16.46 -7.03 -2.80
C GLU A 376 16.38 -7.20 -4.32
N TYR A 377 15.17 -7.28 -4.87
CA TYR A 377 14.95 -7.41 -6.31
C TYR A 377 15.59 -6.25 -7.09
N LEU A 378 15.40 -5.01 -6.60
CA LEU A 378 16.01 -3.82 -7.24
C LEU A 378 17.54 -3.88 -7.20
N CYS A 379 18.12 -4.31 -6.08
CA CYS A 379 19.57 -4.44 -5.94
C CYS A 379 20.15 -5.49 -6.90
N ASP A 380 19.43 -6.63 -7.05
CA ASP A 380 19.86 -7.67 -8.00
C ASP A 380 19.86 -7.13 -9.44
N LYS A 381 18.80 -6.39 -9.81
CA LYS A 381 18.71 -5.75 -11.15
C LYS A 381 19.84 -4.73 -11.39
N ILE A 382 20.19 -3.95 -10.37
CA ILE A 382 21.30 -2.98 -10.49
C ILE A 382 22.63 -3.73 -10.66
N ALA A 383 22.83 -4.82 -9.92
CA ALA A 383 24.06 -5.61 -10.03
C ALA A 383 24.21 -6.22 -11.43
N GLU A 384 23.13 -6.73 -12.00
CA GLU A 384 23.10 -7.27 -13.37
C GLU A 384 23.54 -6.19 -14.38
N LYS A 385 23.02 -4.97 -14.26
CA LYS A 385 23.36 -3.85 -15.14
C LYS A 385 24.79 -3.34 -14.94
N SER A 386 25.33 -3.43 -13.72
CA SER A 386 26.69 -2.96 -13.41
C SER A 386 27.76 -3.92 -13.92
N LEU A 387 27.39 -5.18 -14.16
CA LEU A 387 28.29 -6.22 -14.69
C LEU A 387 28.24 -6.32 -16.22
N ALA A 388 27.22 -5.73 -16.86
CA ALA A 388 27.06 -5.68 -18.31
C ALA A 388 27.71 -4.44 -18.91
#